data_accf13f10f330a662b0528ce21677220
#
_entry.id   accf13f10f330a662b0528ce21677220
#
_cell.length_a   1.000
_cell.length_b   1.000
_cell.length_c   1.000
_cell.angle_alpha   90.00
_cell.angle_beta   90.00
_cell.angle_gamma   90.00
#
_symmetry.space_group_name_H-M   'P 1'
#
loop_
_entity.id
_entity.type
_entity.pdbx_description
1 polymer ?
#
loop_
_entity_poly.entity_id
_entity_poly.type
_entity_poly.pdbx_seq_one_letter_code
_entity_poly.pdbx_strand_id
1 'polypeptide(L)' 'MLANQTITIGDSLLIALVGIAVVLIELALLAVIIMLLS' A
#
# COMPACT_ATOMS: atom_id res chain seq x y z
N MET A 1 16.47 20.85 -10.78
CA MET A 1 16.21 19.59 -11.50
C MET A 1 16.30 18.39 -10.61
N LEU A 2 17.40 18.24 -9.85
CA LEU A 2 17.53 17.12 -8.91
C LEU A 2 16.46 17.18 -7.82
N ALA A 3 16.12 18.39 -7.38
CA ALA A 3 15.07 18.56 -6.36
C ALA A 3 13.70 18.10 -6.87
N ASN A 4 13.39 18.40 -8.14
CA ASN A 4 12.13 17.99 -8.73
C ASN A 4 12.04 16.48 -8.86
N GLN A 5 13.13 15.84 -9.24
CA GLN A 5 13.17 14.38 -9.35
C GLN A 5 12.98 13.72 -7.98
N THR A 6 13.60 14.30 -6.96
CA THR A 6 13.48 13.76 -5.60
C THR A 6 12.04 13.88 -5.11
N ILE A 7 11.38 15.00 -5.38
CA ILE A 7 9.99 15.22 -4.98
C ILE A 7 9.08 14.25 -5.72
N THR A 8 9.30 14.04 -7.02
CA THR A 8 8.50 13.12 -7.81
C THR A 8 8.66 11.69 -7.33
N ILE A 9 9.88 11.28 -7.01
CA ILE A 9 10.14 9.93 -6.50
C ILE A 9 9.46 9.76 -5.15
N GLY A 10 9.52 10.77 -4.29
CA GLY A 10 8.86 10.73 -3.00
C GLY A 10 7.34 10.58 -3.12
N ASP A 11 6.75 11.33 -4.03
CA ASP A 11 5.31 11.22 -4.29
C ASP A 11 4.95 9.84 -4.81
N SER A 12 5.72 9.33 -5.75
CA SER A 12 5.47 7.99 -6.30
C SER A 12 5.61 6.92 -5.24
N LEU A 13 6.60 7.05 -4.37
CA LEU A 13 6.81 6.10 -3.28
C LEU A 13 5.64 6.16 -2.29
N LEU A 14 5.15 7.35 -1.99
CA LEU A 14 4.01 7.51 -1.09
C LEU A 14 2.77 6.81 -1.64
N ILE A 15 2.47 7.05 -2.91
CA ILE A 15 1.31 6.43 -3.57
C ILE A 15 1.47 4.91 -3.59
N ALA A 16 2.65 4.42 -3.92
CA ALA A 16 2.92 3.00 -3.95
C ALA A 16 2.77 2.37 -2.55
N LEU A 17 3.27 3.07 -1.54
CA LEU A 17 3.17 2.59 -0.16
C LEU A 17 1.72 2.50 0.29
N VAL A 18 0.93 3.51 -0.02
CA VAL A 18 -0.50 3.51 0.32
C VAL A 18 -1.21 2.37 -0.41
N GLY A 19 -0.91 2.16 -1.68
CA GLY A 19 -1.50 1.07 -2.45
C GLY A 19 -1.18 -0.29 -1.86
N ILE A 20 0.08 -0.51 -1.51
CA ILE A 20 0.49 -1.77 -0.89
C ILE A 20 -0.20 -1.94 0.46
N ALA A 21 -0.28 -0.89 1.26
CA ALA A 21 -0.93 -0.95 2.56
C ALA A 21 -2.40 -1.34 2.43
N VAL A 22 -3.10 -0.74 1.47
CA VAL A 22 -4.52 -1.04 1.24
C VAL A 22 -4.69 -2.51 0.84
N VAL A 23 -3.86 -3.00 -0.07
CA VAL A 23 -3.91 -4.40 -0.51
C VAL A 23 -3.64 -5.34 0.65
N LEU A 24 -2.65 -5.03 1.47
CA LEU A 24 -2.33 -5.86 2.63
C LEU A 24 -3.48 -5.90 3.63
N ILE A 25 -4.13 -4.77 3.87
CA ILE A 25 -5.28 -4.70 4.76
C ILE A 25 -6.43 -5.55 4.21
N GLU A 26 -6.70 -5.45 2.92
CA GLU A 26 -7.76 -6.25 2.29
C GLU A 26 -7.48 -7.74 2.41
N LEU A 27 -6.25 -8.15 2.14
CA LEU A 27 -5.86 -9.55 2.26
C LEU A 27 -5.97 -10.03 3.70
N ALA A 28 -5.57 -9.21 4.66
CA ALA A 28 -5.69 -9.55 6.06
C ALA A 28 -7.14 -9.72 6.48
N LEU A 29 -8.00 -8.84 6.02
CA LEU A 29 -9.44 -8.94 6.29
C LEU A 29 -10.02 -10.22 5.73
N LEU A 30 -9.70 -10.55 4.49
CA LEU A 30 -10.17 -11.78 3.87
C LEU A 30 -9.68 -13.00 4.64
N ALA A 31 -8.42 -12.99 5.05
CA ALA A 31 -7.85 -14.11 5.82
C ALA A 31 -8.58 -14.29 7.14
N VAL A 32 -8.89 -13.20 7.83
CA VAL A 32 -9.61 -13.26 9.10
C VAL A 32 -11.02 -13.80 8.89
N ILE A 33 -11.70 -13.34 7.86
CA ILE A 33 -13.05 -13.81 7.55
C ILE A 33 -13.05 -15.31 7.26
N ILE A 34 -12.10 -15.77 6.47
CA ILE A 34 -11.98 -17.20 6.13
C ILE A 34 -11.71 -18.01 7.41
N MET A 35 -10.84 -17.52 8.28
CA MET A 35 -10.55 -18.19 9.54
C MET A 35 -11.78 -18.32 10.43
N LEU A 36 -12.58 -17.25 10.50
CA LEU A 36 -13.77 -17.25 11.36
C LEU A 36 -14.88 -18.15 10.81
N LEU A 37 -14.97 -18.24 9.48
CA LEU A 37 -16.01 -19.04 8.83
C LEU A 37 -15.61 -20.51 8.72
N SER A 38 -14.33 -20.79 8.69
CA SER A 38 -13.88 -22.17 8.59
C SER A 38 -13.38 -22.68 9.93
#